data_ce57767571c3d6c85e731cb3f5547590
#
_entry.id   ce57767571c3d6c85e731cb3f5547590
#
_cell.length_a   1.000
_cell.length_b   1.000
_cell.length_c   1.000
_cell.angle_alpha   90.00
_cell.angle_beta   90.00
_cell.angle_gamma   90.00
#
_symmetry.space_group_name_H-M   'P 1'
#
loop_
_entity.id
_entity.type
_entity.pdbx_description
1 polymer ?
#
loop_
_entity_poly.entity_id
_entity_poly.type
_entity_poly.pdbx_seq_one_letter_code
_entity_poly.pdbx_strand_id
1 'polypeptide(L)'
;MRIGILGATGMLGRHVAEAALAEGHQLVVLHRPRARLDRLHGLAWQGRIADLDQQGGLAHALRGLDAVVNAAAYYPVVPRPLAAEMATALGQLDAFLDACAQAAVPRILYVGGAIALPRHPQGEPGDESLVYDAAPEDRTPYVQVKWAMDARCRERAARGEPIVIGIPSMTLGEYDYGPTTGRLVLEIAKRRLAAYVAGERNVVWAGDAGRGLLLAALHGRRGERYLITGENATLDALVAQVVALTAAPMPRAVPLGVARAVAKAQEIRWHLFGGAPPRFSATAIAVMASGQFLSGAKAAQELGYLPSTGMAGAVTRALNWFRREGMLQPIDAA
;
A
#
# COMPACT_ATOMS: atom_id res chain seq x y z
N MET A 1 8.01 20.13 12.95
CA MET A 1 9.01 19.03 12.85
C MET A 1 9.51 18.92 11.43
N ARG A 2 10.70 18.33 11.22
CA ARG A 2 11.25 17.99 9.91
C ARG A 2 10.94 16.53 9.62
N ILE A 3 10.06 16.27 8.67
CA ILE A 3 9.57 14.92 8.37
C ILE A 3 10.16 14.47 7.03
N GLY A 4 10.93 13.38 7.07
CA GLY A 4 11.45 12.72 5.89
C GLY A 4 10.43 11.74 5.31
N ILE A 5 10.19 11.78 4.00
CA ILE A 5 9.30 10.82 3.34
C ILE A 5 10.04 10.14 2.20
N LEU A 6 10.27 8.85 2.34
CA LEU A 6 10.73 7.98 1.27
C LEU A 6 9.52 7.44 0.51
N GLY A 7 9.49 7.62 -0.82
CA GLY A 7 8.33 7.25 -1.64
C GLY A 7 7.27 8.34 -1.78
N ALA A 8 7.60 9.61 -1.51
CA ALA A 8 6.69 10.76 -1.63
C ALA A 8 6.06 10.92 -3.03
N THR A 9 6.66 10.40 -4.09
CA THR A 9 6.13 10.44 -5.47
C THR A 9 5.07 9.38 -5.76
N GLY A 10 4.80 8.48 -4.83
CA GLY A 10 3.72 7.49 -4.90
C GLY A 10 2.46 7.98 -4.19
N MET A 11 1.34 7.28 -4.39
CA MET A 11 0.03 7.66 -3.85
C MET A 11 0.06 7.92 -2.33
N LEU A 12 0.41 6.93 -1.52
CA LEU A 12 0.43 7.08 -0.06
C LEU A 12 1.44 8.13 0.41
N GLY A 13 2.68 8.08 -0.12
CA GLY A 13 3.71 9.04 0.28
C GLY A 13 3.34 10.49 -0.06
N ARG A 14 2.65 10.72 -1.18
CA ARG A 14 2.13 12.05 -1.56
C ARG A 14 1.09 12.55 -0.55
N HIS A 15 0.13 11.71 -0.17
CA HIS A 15 -0.89 12.10 0.81
C HIS A 15 -0.32 12.28 2.22
N VAL A 16 0.70 11.51 2.62
CA VAL A 16 1.44 11.78 3.88
C VAL A 16 2.14 13.14 3.81
N ALA A 17 2.74 13.48 2.64
CA ALA A 17 3.38 14.77 2.44
C ALA A 17 2.39 15.94 2.54
N GLU A 18 1.21 15.81 1.93
CA GLU A 18 0.14 16.80 2.00
C GLU A 18 -0.35 16.97 3.45
N ALA A 19 -0.57 15.88 4.17
CA ALA A 19 -0.97 15.92 5.58
C ALA A 19 0.10 16.61 6.46
N ALA A 20 1.39 16.28 6.24
CA ALA A 20 2.48 16.89 6.99
C ALA A 20 2.58 18.40 6.78
N LEU A 21 2.40 18.86 5.55
CA LEU A 21 2.39 20.29 5.24
C LEU A 21 1.16 20.99 5.79
N ALA A 22 -0.02 20.36 5.75
CA ALA A 22 -1.25 20.91 6.32
C ALA A 22 -1.17 21.12 7.84
N GLU A 23 -0.38 20.29 8.54
CA GLU A 23 -0.09 20.43 9.97
C GLU A 23 1.12 21.36 10.27
N GLY A 24 1.66 22.04 9.26
CA GLY A 24 2.75 23.01 9.42
C GLY A 24 4.14 22.39 9.61
N HIS A 25 4.33 21.11 9.22
CA HIS A 25 5.63 20.46 9.27
C HIS A 25 6.49 20.80 8.06
N GLN A 26 7.81 20.71 8.21
CA GLN A 26 8.76 20.83 7.11
C GLN A 26 8.93 19.48 6.42
N LEU A 27 8.72 19.45 5.11
CA LEU A 27 8.80 18.25 4.30
C LEU A 27 10.21 18.08 3.72
N VAL A 28 10.83 16.92 3.99
CA VAL A 28 12.05 16.47 3.34
C VAL A 28 11.72 15.25 2.48
N VAL A 29 11.83 15.39 1.16
CA VAL A 29 11.60 14.29 0.22
C VAL A 29 12.91 13.50 0.05
N LEU A 30 12.86 12.24 0.44
CA LEU A 30 13.94 11.28 0.27
C LEU A 30 13.71 10.55 -1.06
N HIS A 31 14.59 10.76 -2.05
CA HIS A 31 14.31 10.31 -3.40
C HIS A 31 15.54 9.75 -4.12
N ARG A 32 15.31 8.83 -5.05
CA ARG A 32 16.34 8.34 -5.97
C ARG A 32 16.71 9.43 -6.99
N PRO A 33 17.91 9.39 -7.59
CA PRO A 33 18.34 10.39 -8.58
C PRO A 33 17.37 10.59 -9.75
N ARG A 34 16.68 9.52 -10.17
CA ARG A 34 15.72 9.53 -11.31
C ARG A 34 14.26 9.53 -10.89
N ALA A 35 13.95 10.00 -9.68
CA ALA A 35 12.55 10.05 -9.22
C ALA A 35 11.73 11.08 -10.01
N ARG A 36 10.45 10.80 -10.20
CA ARG A 36 9.49 11.69 -10.87
C ARG A 36 9.04 12.80 -9.90
N LEU A 37 9.95 13.75 -9.64
CA LEU A 37 9.70 14.87 -8.72
C LEU A 37 8.64 15.85 -9.22
N ASP A 38 8.36 15.85 -10.52
CA ASP A 38 7.22 16.53 -11.14
C ASP A 38 5.88 16.16 -10.49
N ARG A 39 5.77 14.95 -9.96
CA ARG A 39 4.58 14.48 -9.21
C ARG A 39 4.38 15.19 -7.86
N LEU A 40 5.32 16.00 -7.42
CA LEU A 40 5.26 16.76 -6.16
C LEU A 40 4.95 18.25 -6.40
N HIS A 41 4.52 18.63 -7.61
CA HIS A 41 4.12 20.00 -7.90
C HIS A 41 3.08 20.52 -6.88
N GLY A 42 3.17 21.79 -6.54
CA GLY A 42 2.27 22.43 -5.56
C GLY A 42 2.61 22.17 -4.09
N LEU A 43 3.63 21.33 -3.78
CA LEU A 43 4.11 21.14 -2.40
C LEU A 43 5.39 21.94 -2.16
N ALA A 44 5.54 22.45 -0.95
CA ALA A 44 6.80 23.03 -0.48
C ALA A 44 7.67 21.94 0.17
N TRP A 45 8.83 21.62 -0.39
CA TRP A 45 9.67 20.54 0.10
C TRP A 45 11.16 20.79 -0.16
N GLN A 46 12.02 20.08 0.60
CA GLN A 46 13.45 19.98 0.37
C GLN A 46 13.80 18.58 -0.11
N GLY A 47 14.64 18.47 -1.15
CA GLY A 47 15.08 17.16 -1.66
C GLY A 47 16.37 16.68 -1.01
N ARG A 48 16.47 15.37 -0.74
CA ARG A 48 17.72 14.68 -0.41
C ARG A 48 17.79 13.36 -1.17
N ILE A 49 18.93 13.08 -1.76
CA ILE A 49 19.13 11.81 -2.47
C ILE A 49 19.23 10.68 -1.44
N ALA A 50 18.36 9.69 -1.61
CA ALA A 50 18.30 8.48 -0.80
C ALA A 50 17.85 7.32 -1.69
N ASP A 51 18.72 6.35 -1.89
CA ASP A 51 18.46 5.17 -2.71
C ASP A 51 18.71 3.92 -1.88
N LEU A 52 17.68 3.08 -1.74
CA LEU A 52 17.73 1.83 -0.96
C LEU A 52 18.65 0.78 -1.60
N ASP A 53 18.90 0.89 -2.91
CA ASP A 53 19.83 0.02 -3.63
C ASP A 53 21.29 0.49 -3.52
N GLN A 54 21.51 1.74 -3.07
CA GLN A 54 22.81 2.35 -2.89
C GLN A 54 22.98 2.81 -1.43
N GLN A 55 23.55 1.96 -0.60
CA GLN A 55 23.68 2.22 0.85
C GLN A 55 24.55 3.43 1.21
N GLY A 56 25.45 3.84 0.32
CA GLY A 56 26.29 5.03 0.51
C GLY A 56 25.46 6.32 0.53
N GLY A 57 25.51 7.08 1.62
CA GLY A 57 24.84 8.37 1.76
C GLY A 57 23.44 8.34 2.39
N LEU A 58 22.83 7.15 2.58
CA LEU A 58 21.48 7.04 3.12
C LEU A 58 21.38 7.64 4.54
N ALA A 59 22.31 7.31 5.43
CA ALA A 59 22.37 7.88 6.78
C ALA A 59 22.59 9.41 6.76
N HIS A 60 23.39 9.92 5.80
CA HIS A 60 23.55 11.37 5.64
C HIS A 60 22.24 12.05 5.23
N ALA A 61 21.48 11.45 4.34
CA ALA A 61 20.19 11.98 3.90
C ALA A 61 19.15 12.04 5.04
N LEU A 62 19.29 11.18 6.07
CA LEU A 62 18.37 11.09 7.20
C LEU A 62 18.75 12.00 8.38
N ARG A 63 19.95 12.60 8.41
CA ARG A 63 20.41 13.43 9.53
C ARG A 63 19.51 14.61 9.79
N GLY A 64 19.19 14.84 11.08
CA GLY A 64 18.41 15.98 11.56
C GLY A 64 16.94 15.92 11.15
N LEU A 65 16.43 14.74 10.82
CA LEU A 65 14.99 14.49 10.71
C LEU A 65 14.41 14.16 12.10
N ASP A 66 13.24 14.71 12.40
CA ASP A 66 12.52 14.40 13.63
C ASP A 66 11.67 13.12 13.47
N ALA A 67 11.24 12.83 12.26
CA ALA A 67 10.55 11.59 11.91
C ALA A 67 10.85 11.21 10.46
N VAL A 68 10.76 9.91 10.16
CA VAL A 68 10.85 9.42 8.77
C VAL A 68 9.71 8.44 8.50
N VAL A 69 9.10 8.57 7.32
CA VAL A 69 8.07 7.67 6.80
C VAL A 69 8.63 6.92 5.60
N ASN A 70 8.71 5.60 5.70
CA ASN A 70 9.06 4.75 4.56
C ASN A 70 7.79 4.23 3.87
N ALA A 71 7.32 4.99 2.88
CA ALA A 71 6.22 4.62 1.98
C ALA A 71 6.72 4.02 0.65
N ALA A 72 8.01 3.71 0.54
CA ALA A 72 8.65 3.08 -0.63
C ALA A 72 8.93 1.58 -0.40
N ALA A 73 8.08 0.92 0.36
CA ALA A 73 8.24 -0.50 0.65
C ALA A 73 8.26 -1.34 -0.65
N TYR A 74 9.18 -2.31 -0.68
CA TYR A 74 9.39 -3.18 -1.83
C TYR A 74 8.10 -3.85 -2.31
N TYR A 75 7.91 -3.87 -3.62
CA TYR A 75 6.78 -4.52 -4.29
C TYR A 75 7.29 -5.38 -5.45
N PRO A 76 7.11 -6.71 -5.44
CA PRO A 76 7.51 -7.58 -6.54
C PRO A 76 6.70 -7.26 -7.81
N VAL A 77 7.33 -6.66 -8.80
CA VAL A 77 6.67 -6.23 -10.05
C VAL A 77 6.91 -7.23 -11.17
N VAL A 78 8.12 -7.80 -11.20
CA VAL A 78 8.55 -8.76 -12.23
C VAL A 78 8.72 -10.13 -11.58
N PRO A 79 8.25 -11.22 -12.21
CA PRO A 79 8.42 -12.56 -11.67
C PRO A 79 9.90 -12.91 -11.49
N ARG A 80 10.32 -13.13 -10.25
CA ARG A 80 11.66 -13.57 -9.86
C ARG A 80 11.54 -14.70 -8.84
N PRO A 81 12.56 -15.55 -8.64
CA PRO A 81 12.56 -16.55 -7.58
C PRO A 81 12.29 -15.91 -6.21
N LEU A 82 11.44 -16.55 -5.39
CA LEU A 82 11.04 -16.03 -4.07
C LEU A 82 12.24 -15.66 -3.21
N ALA A 83 13.29 -16.49 -3.19
CA ALA A 83 14.50 -16.20 -2.41
C ALA A 83 15.17 -14.86 -2.82
N ALA A 84 15.19 -14.55 -4.12
CA ALA A 84 15.74 -13.31 -4.63
C ALA A 84 14.86 -12.09 -4.26
N GLU A 85 13.53 -12.25 -4.33
CA GLU A 85 12.59 -11.21 -3.89
C GLU A 85 12.73 -10.92 -2.41
N MET A 86 12.81 -11.96 -1.58
CA MET A 86 13.01 -11.86 -0.14
C MET A 86 14.33 -11.17 0.21
N ALA A 87 15.44 -11.59 -0.44
CA ALA A 87 16.75 -10.99 -0.20
C ALA A 87 16.77 -9.50 -0.55
N THR A 88 16.18 -9.10 -1.68
CA THR A 88 16.09 -7.69 -2.08
C THR A 88 15.24 -6.90 -1.10
N ALA A 89 14.06 -7.39 -0.75
CA ALA A 89 13.11 -6.68 0.12
C ALA A 89 13.68 -6.46 1.54
N LEU A 90 14.23 -7.52 2.13
CA LEU A 90 14.83 -7.44 3.47
C LEU A 90 16.12 -6.64 3.46
N GLY A 91 16.95 -6.78 2.41
CA GLY A 91 18.18 -5.99 2.28
C GLY A 91 17.91 -4.48 2.19
N GLN A 92 16.91 -4.06 1.41
CA GLN A 92 16.50 -2.65 1.35
C GLN A 92 15.91 -2.15 2.68
N LEU A 93 15.10 -2.98 3.35
CA LEU A 93 14.54 -2.64 4.65
C LEU A 93 15.62 -2.49 5.72
N ASP A 94 16.53 -3.46 5.83
CA ASP A 94 17.64 -3.42 6.80
C ASP A 94 18.55 -2.22 6.54
N ALA A 95 18.93 -1.96 5.27
CA ALA A 95 19.72 -0.79 4.91
C ALA A 95 19.07 0.53 5.34
N PHE A 96 17.74 0.64 5.17
CA PHE A 96 16.98 1.80 5.62
C PHE A 96 16.99 1.93 7.15
N LEU A 97 16.71 0.85 7.89
CA LEU A 97 16.64 0.88 9.34
C LEU A 97 18.02 1.12 9.97
N ASP A 98 19.09 0.52 9.42
CA ASP A 98 20.48 0.75 9.85
C ASP A 98 20.88 2.21 9.63
N ALA A 99 20.52 2.80 8.49
CA ALA A 99 20.75 4.20 8.22
C ALA A 99 19.97 5.13 9.17
N CYS A 100 18.73 4.77 9.54
CA CYS A 100 17.98 5.49 10.56
C CYS A 100 18.66 5.44 11.92
N ALA A 101 19.17 4.28 12.32
CA ALA A 101 19.92 4.12 13.57
C ALA A 101 21.21 4.96 13.56
N GLN A 102 22.00 4.91 12.47
CA GLN A 102 23.22 5.73 12.32
C GLN A 102 22.94 7.24 12.33
N ALA A 103 21.81 7.66 11.79
CA ALA A 103 21.37 9.07 11.77
C ALA A 103 20.68 9.49 13.07
N ALA A 104 20.48 8.57 14.01
CA ALA A 104 19.74 8.75 15.27
C ALA A 104 18.32 9.33 15.05
N VAL A 105 17.60 8.85 14.04
CA VAL A 105 16.23 9.28 13.76
C VAL A 105 15.31 8.83 14.90
N PRO A 106 14.63 9.75 15.61
CA PRO A 106 13.90 9.40 16.83
C PRO A 106 12.56 8.72 16.58
N ARG A 107 12.00 8.81 15.37
CA ARG A 107 10.70 8.23 14.99
C ARG A 107 10.75 7.66 13.58
N ILE A 108 10.45 6.39 13.43
CA ILE A 108 10.47 5.67 12.16
C ILE A 108 9.09 5.06 11.93
N LEU A 109 8.41 5.44 10.86
CA LEU A 109 7.22 4.75 10.39
C LEU A 109 7.56 3.88 9.18
N TYR A 110 7.34 2.59 9.31
CA TYR A 110 7.29 1.65 8.18
C TYR A 110 5.85 1.51 7.70
N VAL A 111 5.62 1.74 6.40
CA VAL A 111 4.30 1.53 5.78
C VAL A 111 4.19 0.08 5.31
N GLY A 112 3.46 -0.70 6.09
CA GLY A 112 3.17 -2.10 5.84
C GLY A 112 2.02 -2.32 4.86
N GLY A 113 1.38 -3.47 4.96
CA GLY A 113 0.19 -3.81 4.19
C GLY A 113 -0.65 -4.87 4.88
N ALA A 114 -1.96 -4.75 4.83
CA ALA A 114 -2.90 -5.63 5.52
C ALA A 114 -2.78 -7.12 5.12
N ILE A 115 -2.17 -7.41 3.97
CA ILE A 115 -1.88 -8.78 3.53
C ILE A 115 -0.83 -9.50 4.42
N ALA A 116 -0.11 -8.75 5.25
CA ALA A 116 0.81 -9.29 6.24
C ALA A 116 0.12 -9.80 7.53
N LEU A 117 -1.21 -9.66 7.63
CA LEU A 117 -2.00 -10.17 8.75
C LEU A 117 -2.74 -11.45 8.33
N PRO A 118 -2.80 -12.49 9.20
CA PRO A 118 -3.71 -13.60 8.96
C PRO A 118 -5.17 -13.15 9.09
N ARG A 119 -6.08 -13.97 8.60
CA ARG A 119 -7.51 -13.76 8.87
C ARG A 119 -7.84 -14.06 10.30
N HIS A 120 -8.82 -13.33 10.85
CA HIS A 120 -9.34 -13.64 12.16
C HIS A 120 -9.98 -15.04 12.16
N PRO A 121 -9.61 -15.94 13.09
CA PRO A 121 -10.02 -17.36 13.05
C PRO A 121 -11.54 -17.55 13.19
N GLN A 122 -12.23 -16.61 13.84
CA GLN A 122 -13.69 -16.64 14.03
C GLN A 122 -14.44 -15.81 12.98
N GLY A 123 -13.74 -15.26 11.96
CA GLY A 123 -14.37 -14.46 10.91
C GLY A 123 -14.76 -13.03 11.32
N GLU A 124 -14.32 -12.58 12.50
CA GLU A 124 -14.48 -11.19 12.93
C GLU A 124 -13.53 -10.25 12.16
N PRO A 125 -13.76 -8.93 12.17
CA PRO A 125 -12.82 -7.99 11.62
C PRO A 125 -11.43 -8.12 12.24
N GLY A 126 -10.41 -8.28 11.40
CA GLY A 126 -9.02 -8.40 11.85
C GLY A 126 -8.52 -7.13 12.50
N ASP A 127 -7.64 -7.26 13.49
CA ASP A 127 -6.99 -6.17 14.18
C ASP A 127 -5.47 -6.35 14.26
N GLU A 128 -4.79 -5.47 14.98
CA GLU A 128 -3.33 -5.45 15.10
C GLU A 128 -2.76 -6.63 15.93
N SER A 129 -3.57 -7.37 16.66
CA SER A 129 -3.13 -8.54 17.41
C SER A 129 -2.82 -9.75 16.51
N LEU A 130 -3.41 -9.79 15.32
CA LEU A 130 -3.24 -10.88 14.38
C LEU A 130 -1.80 -10.98 13.86
N VAL A 131 -1.15 -12.08 14.14
CA VAL A 131 0.23 -12.39 13.72
C VAL A 131 0.25 -13.81 13.16
N TYR A 132 1.02 -14.00 12.08
CA TYR A 132 1.34 -15.34 11.63
C TYR A 132 2.39 -15.98 12.56
N ASP A 133 2.11 -17.15 13.09
CA ASP A 133 3.05 -17.92 13.93
C ASP A 133 4.24 -18.43 13.11
N ALA A 134 4.04 -18.67 11.81
CA ALA A 134 5.05 -19.08 10.84
C ALA A 134 4.83 -18.37 9.50
N ALA A 135 5.70 -18.62 8.53
CA ALA A 135 5.52 -18.07 7.18
C ALA A 135 4.16 -18.48 6.60
N PRO A 136 3.40 -17.54 5.97
CA PRO A 136 2.11 -17.84 5.35
C PRO A 136 2.20 -19.04 4.39
N GLU A 137 1.14 -19.85 4.33
CA GLU A 137 1.05 -20.96 3.37
C GLU A 137 1.05 -20.47 1.90
N ASP A 138 0.47 -19.30 1.66
CA ASP A 138 0.50 -18.66 0.35
C ASP A 138 1.94 -18.25 0.00
N ARG A 139 2.53 -18.95 -0.98
CA ARG A 139 3.92 -18.76 -1.42
C ARG A 139 4.09 -17.70 -2.49
N THR A 140 3.06 -16.92 -2.80
CA THR A 140 3.21 -15.78 -3.71
C THR A 140 4.26 -14.80 -3.17
N PRO A 141 5.20 -14.35 -4.02
CA PRO A 141 6.27 -13.44 -3.58
C PRO A 141 5.76 -12.21 -2.83
N TYR A 142 4.64 -11.65 -3.26
CA TYR A 142 4.07 -10.46 -2.61
C TYR A 142 3.63 -10.72 -1.16
N VAL A 143 2.92 -11.84 -0.90
CA VAL A 143 2.48 -12.21 0.46
C VAL A 143 3.70 -12.45 1.35
N GLN A 144 4.65 -13.27 0.88
CA GLN A 144 5.85 -13.63 1.62
C GLN A 144 6.71 -12.41 1.95
N VAL A 145 6.93 -11.52 0.98
CA VAL A 145 7.71 -10.29 1.17
C VAL A 145 7.07 -9.37 2.21
N LYS A 146 5.76 -9.12 2.09
CA LYS A 146 5.06 -8.24 3.03
C LYS A 146 5.03 -8.79 4.44
N TRP A 147 4.80 -10.10 4.59
CA TRP A 147 4.91 -10.79 5.88
C TRP A 147 6.32 -10.67 6.48
N ALA A 148 7.36 -10.96 5.70
CA ALA A 148 8.73 -10.95 6.19
C ALA A 148 9.21 -9.54 6.59
N MET A 149 8.82 -8.51 5.83
CA MET A 149 9.14 -7.13 6.17
C MET A 149 8.43 -6.67 7.46
N ASP A 150 7.15 -7.05 7.66
CA ASP A 150 6.42 -6.81 8.91
C ASP A 150 7.09 -7.51 10.08
N ALA A 151 7.42 -8.80 9.93
CA ALA A 151 8.11 -9.58 10.94
C ALA A 151 9.49 -8.97 11.32
N ARG A 152 10.26 -8.52 10.31
CA ARG A 152 11.55 -7.85 10.53
C ARG A 152 11.40 -6.53 11.27
N CYS A 153 10.40 -5.71 10.93
CA CYS A 153 10.14 -4.46 11.67
C CYS A 153 9.78 -4.73 13.13
N ARG A 154 8.93 -5.73 13.40
CA ARG A 154 8.57 -6.12 14.78
C ARG A 154 9.78 -6.64 15.55
N GLU A 155 10.61 -7.48 14.93
CA GLU A 155 11.85 -8.00 15.53
C GLU A 155 12.80 -6.86 15.92
N ARG A 156 13.03 -5.89 15.03
CA ARG A 156 13.92 -4.75 15.29
C ARG A 156 13.33 -3.80 16.34
N ALA A 157 12.03 -3.57 16.31
CA ALA A 157 11.34 -2.79 17.33
C ALA A 157 11.43 -3.44 18.72
N ALA A 158 11.33 -4.76 18.81
CA ALA A 158 11.53 -5.50 20.07
C ALA A 158 12.96 -5.36 20.64
N ARG A 159 13.93 -5.06 19.79
CA ARG A 159 15.33 -4.71 20.19
C ARG A 159 15.52 -3.25 20.61
N GLY A 160 14.43 -2.45 20.63
CA GLY A 160 14.44 -1.07 21.09
C GLY A 160 14.52 -0.01 20.00
N GLU A 161 14.51 -0.38 18.72
CA GLU A 161 14.47 0.61 17.64
C GLU A 161 13.12 1.36 17.62
N PRO A 162 13.12 2.68 17.30
CA PRO A 162 11.94 3.53 17.41
C PRO A 162 10.99 3.35 16.21
N ILE A 163 10.64 2.11 15.89
CA ILE A 163 9.82 1.74 14.74
C ILE A 163 8.36 1.66 15.15
N VAL A 164 7.50 2.27 14.33
CA VAL A 164 6.04 2.12 14.31
C VAL A 164 5.65 1.54 12.96
N ILE A 165 4.67 0.67 12.91
CA ILE A 165 4.20 0.04 11.67
C ILE A 165 2.79 0.58 11.36
N GLY A 166 2.66 1.38 10.31
CA GLY A 166 1.37 1.83 9.79
C GLY A 166 0.89 0.89 8.69
N ILE A 167 -0.29 0.34 8.84
CA ILE A 167 -0.86 -0.67 7.93
C ILE A 167 -2.12 -0.11 7.28
N PRO A 168 -2.02 0.57 6.13
CA PRO A 168 -3.20 1.01 5.42
C PRO A 168 -3.94 -0.18 4.82
N SER A 169 -5.27 -0.11 4.85
CA SER A 169 -6.14 -1.07 4.19
C SER A 169 -6.14 -0.88 2.66
N MET A 170 -7.11 -1.43 1.91
CA MET A 170 -7.22 -1.22 0.47
C MET A 170 -7.40 0.26 0.16
N THR A 171 -6.35 0.91 -0.30
CA THR A 171 -6.31 2.36 -0.51
C THR A 171 -6.75 2.73 -1.91
N LEU A 172 -7.71 3.64 -2.03
CA LEU A 172 -8.19 4.21 -3.28
C LEU A 172 -8.17 5.74 -3.23
N GLY A 173 -7.82 6.39 -4.33
CA GLY A 173 -7.81 7.85 -4.40
C GLY A 173 -6.96 8.40 -5.52
N GLU A 174 -6.55 9.62 -5.32
CA GLU A 174 -5.70 10.41 -6.22
C GLU A 174 -4.23 9.93 -6.19
N TYR A 175 -3.45 10.32 -7.18
CA TYR A 175 -2.01 10.06 -7.32
C TYR A 175 -1.62 8.59 -7.52
N ASP A 176 -2.55 7.73 -7.90
CA ASP A 176 -2.26 6.34 -8.29
C ASP A 176 -1.75 6.27 -9.74
N TYR A 177 -0.54 6.80 -9.97
CA TYR A 177 0.10 6.89 -11.30
C TYR A 177 0.44 5.54 -11.93
N GLY A 178 0.65 4.52 -11.12
CA GLY A 178 0.88 3.14 -11.57
C GLY A 178 -0.14 2.23 -10.91
N PRO A 179 -1.39 2.19 -11.41
CA PRO A 179 -2.50 1.63 -10.66
C PRO A 179 -2.21 0.25 -10.06
N THR A 180 -2.27 0.17 -8.73
CA THR A 180 -2.18 -1.07 -7.95
C THR A 180 -3.58 -1.49 -7.49
N THR A 181 -4.03 -1.01 -6.34
CA THR A 181 -5.41 -1.22 -5.88
C THR A 181 -6.44 -0.52 -6.77
N GLY A 182 -6.14 0.67 -7.25
CA GLY A 182 -6.97 1.41 -8.22
C GLY A 182 -7.10 0.74 -9.58
N ARG A 183 -6.24 -0.25 -9.90
CA ARG A 183 -6.35 -1.01 -11.15
C ARG A 183 -7.70 -1.70 -11.29
N LEU A 184 -8.26 -2.26 -10.21
CA LEU A 184 -9.57 -2.86 -10.23
C LEU A 184 -10.64 -1.86 -10.71
N VAL A 185 -10.65 -0.67 -10.11
CA VAL A 185 -11.58 0.41 -10.48
C VAL A 185 -11.40 0.82 -11.95
N LEU A 186 -10.15 0.97 -12.37
CA LEU A 186 -9.81 1.37 -13.73
C LEU A 186 -10.19 0.30 -14.78
N GLU A 187 -9.97 -0.99 -14.51
CA GLU A 187 -10.32 -2.08 -15.44
C GLU A 187 -11.83 -2.26 -15.57
N ILE A 188 -12.60 -2.05 -14.49
CA ILE A 188 -14.06 -2.03 -14.56
C ILE A 188 -14.51 -0.84 -15.43
N ALA A 189 -14.03 0.37 -15.11
CA ALA A 189 -14.41 1.58 -15.84
C ALA A 189 -14.06 1.52 -17.33
N LYS A 190 -12.97 0.84 -17.69
CA LYS A 190 -12.56 0.56 -19.09
C LYS A 190 -13.33 -0.61 -19.73
N ARG A 191 -14.28 -1.22 -19.04
CA ARG A 191 -15.03 -2.40 -19.51
C ARG A 191 -14.14 -3.59 -19.85
N ARG A 192 -13.00 -3.75 -19.14
CA ARG A 192 -11.99 -4.78 -19.40
C ARG A 192 -11.98 -5.90 -18.36
N LEU A 193 -12.67 -5.71 -17.23
CA LEU A 193 -12.79 -6.73 -16.20
C LEU A 193 -14.00 -7.63 -16.50
N ALA A 194 -13.74 -8.87 -16.94
CA ALA A 194 -14.83 -9.83 -17.21
C ALA A 194 -15.31 -10.55 -15.94
N ALA A 195 -14.41 -10.78 -14.98
CA ALA A 195 -14.71 -11.52 -13.76
C ALA A 195 -13.85 -11.07 -12.58
N TYR A 196 -14.33 -11.33 -11.37
CA TYR A 196 -13.60 -11.06 -10.11
C TYR A 196 -13.90 -12.17 -9.09
N VAL A 197 -13.10 -12.24 -8.04
CA VAL A 197 -13.35 -13.15 -6.90
C VAL A 197 -13.99 -12.35 -5.79
N ALA A 198 -15.19 -12.75 -5.36
CA ALA A 198 -15.88 -12.13 -4.24
C ALA A 198 -15.07 -12.22 -2.94
N GLY A 199 -15.32 -11.33 -1.99
CA GLY A 199 -14.65 -11.34 -0.69
C GLY A 199 -14.81 -10.03 0.06
N GLU A 200 -14.30 -10.02 1.27
CA GLU A 200 -14.34 -8.89 2.18
C GLU A 200 -13.20 -7.91 1.91
N ARG A 201 -13.43 -6.64 2.16
CA ARG A 201 -12.44 -5.56 2.07
C ARG A 201 -12.67 -4.55 3.17
N ASN A 202 -11.60 -3.90 3.54
CA ASN A 202 -11.67 -2.58 4.16
C ASN A 202 -11.10 -1.59 3.16
N VAL A 203 -11.85 -0.57 2.80
CA VAL A 203 -11.49 0.43 1.78
C VAL A 203 -11.27 1.77 2.46
N VAL A 204 -10.09 2.34 2.29
CA VAL A 204 -9.74 3.65 2.82
C VAL A 204 -9.42 4.63 1.68
N TRP A 205 -9.88 5.87 1.81
CA TRP A 205 -9.43 6.94 0.92
C TRP A 205 -7.95 7.27 1.16
N ALA A 206 -7.19 7.47 0.08
CA ALA A 206 -5.76 7.72 0.15
C ALA A 206 -5.38 8.95 1.01
N GLY A 207 -6.22 10.00 1.03
CA GLY A 207 -6.02 11.16 1.89
C GLY A 207 -6.18 10.83 3.38
N ASP A 208 -7.21 10.05 3.74
CA ASP A 208 -7.36 9.57 5.11
C ASP A 208 -6.21 8.63 5.50
N ALA A 209 -5.80 7.74 4.59
CA ALA A 209 -4.66 6.87 4.82
C ALA A 209 -3.37 7.68 5.05
N GLY A 210 -3.12 8.72 4.25
CA GLY A 210 -1.98 9.63 4.43
C GLY A 210 -1.98 10.32 5.80
N ARG A 211 -3.13 10.84 6.22
CA ARG A 211 -3.30 11.46 7.54
C ARG A 211 -3.10 10.44 8.67
N GLY A 212 -3.70 9.27 8.57
CA GLY A 212 -3.54 8.22 9.58
C GLY A 212 -2.09 7.73 9.71
N LEU A 213 -1.38 7.59 8.60
CA LEU A 213 0.05 7.26 8.60
C LEU A 213 0.90 8.37 9.22
N LEU A 214 0.59 9.64 8.97
CA LEU A 214 1.25 10.76 9.65
C LEU A 214 1.02 10.71 11.16
N LEU A 215 -0.20 10.53 11.61
CA LEU A 215 -0.52 10.40 13.04
C LEU A 215 0.25 9.23 13.68
N ALA A 216 0.32 8.08 13.00
CA ALA A 216 1.10 6.94 13.47
C ALA A 216 2.61 7.26 13.55
N ALA A 217 3.16 8.03 12.60
CA ALA A 217 4.56 8.46 12.64
C ALA A 217 4.85 9.40 13.81
N LEU A 218 3.91 10.30 14.13
CA LEU A 218 4.10 11.34 15.14
C LEU A 218 3.74 10.88 16.55
N HIS A 219 2.69 10.08 16.70
CA HIS A 219 2.09 9.74 17.98
C HIS A 219 2.07 8.25 18.29
N GLY A 220 2.33 7.39 17.28
CA GLY A 220 2.36 5.95 17.46
C GLY A 220 3.37 5.51 18.52
N ARG A 221 3.01 4.51 19.32
CA ARG A 221 3.91 3.88 20.29
C ARG A 221 4.93 3.00 19.58
N ARG A 222 6.17 3.05 20.03
CA ARG A 222 7.26 2.20 19.48
C ARG A 222 6.90 0.72 19.59
N GLY A 223 7.19 -0.02 18.55
CA GLY A 223 6.90 -1.45 18.45
C GLY A 223 5.47 -1.79 18.07
N GLU A 224 4.58 -0.81 18.05
CA GLU A 224 3.16 -1.04 17.78
C GLU A 224 2.83 -0.96 16.29
N ARG A 225 1.79 -1.73 15.93
CA ARG A 225 1.13 -1.65 14.63
C ARG A 225 -0.15 -0.84 14.77
N TYR A 226 -0.49 -0.12 13.69
CA TYR A 226 -1.75 0.64 13.59
C TYR A 226 -2.40 0.37 12.25
N LEU A 227 -3.60 -0.21 12.26
CA LEU A 227 -4.43 -0.37 11.08
C LEU A 227 -5.06 0.98 10.72
N ILE A 228 -4.70 1.49 9.55
CA ILE A 228 -5.27 2.72 9.01
C ILE A 228 -6.42 2.32 8.08
N THR A 229 -7.59 2.22 8.66
CA THR A 229 -8.79 1.67 8.03
C THR A 229 -9.73 2.75 7.54
N GLY A 230 -10.61 2.36 6.63
CA GLY A 230 -11.79 3.12 6.21
C GLY A 230 -13.06 2.30 6.44
N GLU A 231 -13.85 2.12 5.39
CA GLU A 231 -15.13 1.40 5.43
C GLU A 231 -14.94 -0.09 5.13
N ASN A 232 -15.55 -0.96 5.95
CA ASN A 232 -15.68 -2.39 5.66
C ASN A 232 -16.77 -2.60 4.62
N ALA A 233 -16.43 -3.17 3.47
CA ALA A 233 -17.35 -3.43 2.38
C ALA A 233 -16.98 -4.73 1.67
N THR A 234 -17.94 -5.39 1.04
CA THR A 234 -17.66 -6.53 0.17
C THR A 234 -17.09 -6.05 -1.17
N LEU A 235 -16.32 -6.91 -1.84
CA LEU A 235 -15.84 -6.59 -3.17
C LEU A 235 -16.98 -6.44 -4.17
N ASP A 236 -18.08 -7.17 -3.96
CA ASP A 236 -19.32 -7.02 -4.75
C ASP A 236 -19.90 -5.61 -4.63
N ALA A 237 -19.94 -5.04 -3.43
CA ALA A 237 -20.40 -3.66 -3.20
C ALA A 237 -19.47 -2.64 -3.87
N LEU A 238 -18.15 -2.85 -3.78
CA LEU A 238 -17.17 -2.00 -4.46
C LEU A 238 -17.34 -2.05 -5.98
N VAL A 239 -17.49 -3.25 -6.56
CA VAL A 239 -17.71 -3.45 -8.00
C VAL A 239 -19.01 -2.78 -8.43
N ALA A 240 -20.12 -2.99 -7.70
CA ALA A 240 -21.40 -2.37 -7.98
C ALA A 240 -21.32 -0.82 -7.96
N GLN A 241 -20.59 -0.26 -7.00
CA GLN A 241 -20.35 1.19 -6.90
C GLN A 241 -19.60 1.73 -8.14
N VAL A 242 -18.54 1.03 -8.59
CA VAL A 242 -17.81 1.45 -9.80
C VAL A 242 -18.69 1.33 -11.04
N VAL A 243 -19.46 0.27 -11.18
CA VAL A 243 -20.41 0.05 -12.28
C VAL A 243 -21.44 1.17 -12.33
N ALA A 244 -22.04 1.53 -11.18
CA ALA A 244 -23.02 2.61 -11.08
C ALA A 244 -22.44 3.97 -11.53
N LEU A 245 -21.18 4.26 -11.19
CA LEU A 245 -20.51 5.53 -11.52
C LEU A 245 -19.97 5.60 -12.96
N THR A 246 -19.87 4.46 -13.65
CA THR A 246 -19.21 4.39 -14.97
C THR A 246 -20.10 3.83 -16.08
N ALA A 247 -21.31 3.36 -15.74
CA ALA A 247 -22.20 2.63 -16.64
C ALA A 247 -21.49 1.45 -17.36
N ALA A 248 -20.48 0.85 -16.71
CA ALA A 248 -19.77 -0.32 -17.21
C ALA A 248 -20.64 -1.58 -17.04
N PRO A 249 -20.46 -2.61 -17.89
CA PRO A 249 -21.14 -3.88 -17.67
C PRO A 249 -20.68 -4.51 -16.34
N MET A 250 -21.62 -5.14 -15.63
CA MET A 250 -21.33 -5.82 -14.37
C MET A 250 -20.43 -7.04 -14.60
N PRO A 251 -19.20 -7.08 -14.03
CA PRO A 251 -18.33 -8.26 -14.10
C PRO A 251 -18.95 -9.44 -13.34
N ARG A 252 -18.59 -10.67 -13.71
CA ARG A 252 -19.11 -11.87 -13.05
C ARG A 252 -18.28 -12.23 -11.82
N ALA A 253 -18.93 -12.48 -10.69
CA ALA A 253 -18.29 -13.11 -9.56
C ALA A 253 -17.98 -14.58 -9.89
N VAL A 254 -16.75 -15.03 -9.65
CA VAL A 254 -16.32 -16.41 -9.88
C VAL A 254 -15.70 -17.01 -8.61
N PRO A 255 -15.89 -18.33 -8.39
CA PRO A 255 -15.25 -19.02 -7.27
C PRO A 255 -13.72 -18.94 -7.35
N LEU A 256 -13.06 -18.82 -6.18
CA LEU A 256 -11.60 -18.72 -6.07
C LEU A 256 -10.86 -19.88 -6.77
N GLY A 257 -11.38 -21.11 -6.67
CA GLY A 257 -10.81 -22.28 -7.34
C GLY A 257 -10.76 -22.13 -8.87
N VAL A 258 -11.85 -21.61 -9.47
CA VAL A 258 -11.90 -21.32 -10.91
C VAL A 258 -10.90 -20.24 -11.30
N ALA A 259 -10.83 -19.16 -10.53
CA ALA A 259 -9.87 -18.09 -10.77
C ALA A 259 -8.41 -18.58 -10.69
N ARG A 260 -8.09 -19.41 -9.69
CA ARG A 260 -6.75 -20.04 -9.56
C ARG A 260 -6.42 -20.96 -10.75
N ALA A 261 -7.35 -21.77 -11.20
CA ALA A 261 -7.14 -22.64 -12.35
C ALA A 261 -6.87 -21.84 -13.64
N VAL A 262 -7.65 -20.78 -13.88
CA VAL A 262 -7.45 -19.88 -15.03
C VAL A 262 -6.09 -19.17 -14.95
N ALA A 263 -5.72 -18.63 -13.79
CA ALA A 263 -4.43 -17.97 -13.60
C ALA A 263 -3.27 -18.92 -13.90
N LYS A 264 -3.31 -20.13 -13.35
CA LYS A 264 -2.30 -21.17 -13.59
C LYS A 264 -2.19 -21.55 -15.07
N ALA A 265 -3.32 -21.71 -15.75
CA ALA A 265 -3.33 -22.00 -17.19
C ALA A 265 -2.72 -20.85 -18.01
N GLN A 266 -3.00 -19.60 -17.66
CA GLN A 266 -2.40 -18.43 -18.32
C GLN A 266 -0.90 -18.32 -18.07
N GLU A 267 -0.42 -18.61 -16.86
CA GLU A 267 1.01 -18.62 -16.52
C GLU A 267 1.75 -19.72 -17.29
N ILE A 268 1.21 -20.95 -17.34
CA ILE A 268 1.78 -22.06 -18.14
C ILE A 268 1.87 -21.64 -19.61
N ARG A 269 0.79 -21.10 -20.17
CA ARG A 269 0.79 -20.63 -21.56
C ARG A 269 1.86 -19.55 -21.81
N TRP A 270 1.99 -18.61 -20.90
CA TRP A 270 3.00 -17.56 -20.99
C TRP A 270 4.43 -18.08 -20.94
N HIS A 271 4.70 -19.03 -20.04
CA HIS A 271 6.02 -19.68 -19.96
C HIS A 271 6.36 -20.51 -21.20
N LEU A 272 5.37 -21.13 -21.83
CA LEU A 272 5.60 -21.98 -23.02
C LEU A 272 5.71 -21.18 -24.31
N PHE A 273 4.92 -20.12 -24.46
CA PHE A 273 4.76 -19.40 -25.73
C PHE A 273 5.23 -17.93 -25.67
N GLY A 274 5.62 -17.43 -24.52
CA GLY A 274 6.02 -16.03 -24.35
C GLY A 274 4.84 -15.05 -24.51
N GLY A 275 5.15 -13.79 -24.82
CA GLY A 275 4.18 -12.72 -25.01
C GLY A 275 4.02 -11.81 -23.78
N ALA A 276 2.90 -11.08 -23.73
CA ALA A 276 2.60 -10.22 -22.58
C ALA A 276 2.31 -11.06 -21.32
N PRO A 277 2.79 -10.63 -20.14
CA PRO A 277 2.51 -11.36 -18.90
C PRO A 277 1.00 -11.42 -18.62
N PRO A 278 0.53 -12.50 -17.98
CA PRO A 278 -0.90 -12.71 -17.76
C PRO A 278 -1.50 -11.60 -16.89
N ARG A 279 -2.66 -11.10 -17.30
CA ARG A 279 -3.40 -10.06 -16.55
C ARG A 279 -3.93 -10.59 -15.21
N PHE A 280 -4.27 -11.87 -15.14
CA PHE A 280 -4.66 -12.60 -13.95
C PHE A 280 -3.47 -13.47 -13.51
N SER A 281 -2.55 -12.86 -12.74
CA SER A 281 -1.42 -13.57 -12.16
C SER A 281 -1.81 -14.22 -10.83
N ALA A 282 -1.02 -15.21 -10.38
CA ALA A 282 -1.18 -15.79 -9.04
C ALA A 282 -1.14 -14.71 -7.95
N THR A 283 -0.29 -13.68 -8.10
CA THR A 283 -0.24 -12.53 -7.19
C THR A 283 -1.57 -11.76 -7.14
N ALA A 284 -2.18 -11.47 -8.30
CA ALA A 284 -3.46 -10.77 -8.34
C ALA A 284 -4.58 -11.58 -7.65
N ILE A 285 -4.59 -12.91 -7.87
CA ILE A 285 -5.53 -13.81 -7.21
C ILE A 285 -5.29 -13.88 -5.70
N ALA A 286 -4.02 -13.97 -5.26
CA ALA A 286 -3.66 -13.96 -3.84
C ALA A 286 -4.13 -12.67 -3.15
N VAL A 287 -3.89 -11.51 -3.75
CA VAL A 287 -4.37 -10.21 -3.24
C VAL A 287 -5.90 -10.17 -3.19
N MET A 288 -6.59 -10.71 -4.20
CA MET A 288 -8.05 -10.80 -4.18
C MET A 288 -8.56 -11.76 -3.09
N ALA A 289 -7.86 -12.87 -2.85
CA ALA A 289 -8.26 -13.87 -1.86
C ALA A 289 -7.93 -13.46 -0.40
N SER A 290 -6.92 -12.64 -0.18
CA SER A 290 -6.44 -12.26 1.17
C SER A 290 -7.23 -11.14 1.84
N GLY A 291 -8.21 -10.54 1.16
CA GLY A 291 -9.01 -9.46 1.75
C GLY A 291 -9.84 -9.91 2.94
N GLN A 292 -10.00 -9.03 3.92
CA GLN A 292 -10.81 -9.24 5.14
C GLN A 292 -11.37 -7.90 5.62
N PHE A 293 -12.38 -7.95 6.46
CA PHE A 293 -12.79 -6.79 7.25
C PHE A 293 -11.74 -6.48 8.30
N LEU A 294 -11.56 -5.20 8.59
CA LEU A 294 -10.53 -4.74 9.53
C LEU A 294 -11.14 -3.79 10.56
N SER A 295 -10.61 -3.81 11.77
CA SER A 295 -10.95 -2.90 12.84
C SER A 295 -9.89 -1.81 12.97
N GLY A 296 -10.29 -0.54 12.91
CA GLY A 296 -9.45 0.63 13.17
C GLY A 296 -9.54 1.15 14.61
N ALA A 297 -10.10 0.37 15.52
CA ALA A 297 -10.38 0.81 16.88
C ALA A 297 -9.14 1.32 17.61
N LYS A 298 -8.00 0.65 17.47
CA LYS A 298 -6.74 1.06 18.10
C LYS A 298 -6.24 2.41 17.57
N ALA A 299 -6.25 2.60 16.25
CA ALA A 299 -5.85 3.88 15.65
C ALA A 299 -6.79 5.02 16.06
N ALA A 300 -8.09 4.74 16.18
CA ALA A 300 -9.06 5.72 16.68
C ALA A 300 -8.79 6.10 18.15
N GLN A 301 -8.56 5.12 19.02
CA GLN A 301 -8.35 5.35 20.46
C GLN A 301 -7.00 6.00 20.77
N GLU A 302 -5.92 5.51 20.16
CA GLU A 302 -4.56 5.93 20.52
C GLU A 302 -4.05 7.11 19.69
N LEU A 303 -4.53 7.29 18.45
CA LEU A 303 -4.06 8.32 17.54
C LEU A 303 -5.12 9.38 17.23
N GLY A 304 -6.37 9.19 17.66
CA GLY A 304 -7.48 10.04 17.25
C GLY A 304 -7.80 9.94 15.75
N TYR A 305 -7.39 8.85 15.09
CA TYR A 305 -7.62 8.66 13.68
C TYR A 305 -9.07 8.25 13.41
N LEU A 306 -9.77 9.06 12.61
CA LEU A 306 -11.11 8.75 12.10
C LEU A 306 -11.11 9.00 10.59
N PRO A 307 -11.51 8.02 9.76
CA PRO A 307 -11.65 8.24 8.33
C PRO A 307 -12.80 9.23 8.06
N SER A 308 -12.57 10.13 7.11
CA SER A 308 -13.56 11.17 6.74
C SER A 308 -14.37 10.79 5.50
N THR A 309 -13.88 9.82 4.72
CA THR A 309 -14.41 9.49 3.40
C THR A 309 -14.71 7.99 3.31
N GLY A 310 -15.96 7.64 3.05
CA GLY A 310 -16.36 6.25 2.82
C GLY A 310 -15.93 5.73 1.44
N MET A 311 -16.19 4.43 1.19
CA MET A 311 -15.82 3.73 -0.04
C MET A 311 -16.32 4.44 -1.31
N ALA A 312 -17.56 4.89 -1.33
CA ALA A 312 -18.14 5.58 -2.49
C ALA A 312 -17.36 6.87 -2.84
N GLY A 313 -16.99 7.65 -1.83
CA GLY A 313 -16.17 8.85 -2.00
C GLY A 313 -14.76 8.51 -2.50
N ALA A 314 -14.12 7.48 -1.96
CA ALA A 314 -12.80 7.03 -2.39
C ALA A 314 -12.80 6.57 -3.86
N VAL A 315 -13.81 5.81 -4.27
CA VAL A 315 -14.01 5.38 -5.68
C VAL A 315 -14.20 6.58 -6.60
N THR A 316 -15.07 7.53 -6.22
CA THR A 316 -15.32 8.75 -7.01
C THR A 316 -14.04 9.55 -7.22
N ARG A 317 -13.24 9.75 -6.16
CA ARG A 317 -11.95 10.47 -6.23
C ARG A 317 -10.95 9.75 -7.14
N ALA A 318 -10.85 8.42 -7.04
CA ALA A 318 -9.99 7.62 -7.92
C ALA A 318 -10.40 7.73 -9.39
N LEU A 319 -11.71 7.61 -9.70
CA LEU A 319 -12.21 7.77 -11.07
C LEU A 319 -11.94 9.16 -11.63
N ASN A 320 -12.17 10.21 -10.84
CA ASN A 320 -11.90 11.60 -11.25
C ASN A 320 -10.40 11.83 -11.48
N TRP A 321 -9.56 11.22 -10.65
CA TRP A 321 -8.11 11.24 -10.86
C TRP A 321 -7.71 10.56 -12.16
N PHE A 322 -8.18 9.35 -12.42
CA PHE A 322 -7.89 8.62 -13.65
C PHE A 322 -8.36 9.35 -14.92
N ARG A 323 -9.47 10.10 -14.84
CA ARG A 323 -9.92 10.97 -15.96
C ARG A 323 -8.96 12.15 -16.17
N ARG A 324 -8.56 12.84 -15.11
CA ARG A 324 -7.61 13.99 -15.18
C ARG A 324 -6.27 13.58 -15.74
N GLU A 325 -5.78 12.40 -15.40
CA GLU A 325 -4.51 11.87 -15.92
C GLU A 325 -4.62 11.23 -17.31
N GLY A 326 -5.78 11.30 -17.96
CA GLY A 326 -5.98 10.69 -19.27
C GLY A 326 -5.97 9.16 -19.28
N MET A 327 -6.00 8.53 -18.11
CA MET A 327 -6.06 7.08 -17.98
C MET A 327 -7.44 6.51 -18.26
N LEU A 328 -8.47 7.34 -18.16
CA LEU A 328 -9.86 7.02 -18.44
C LEU A 328 -10.44 8.12 -19.30
N GLN A 329 -11.14 7.76 -20.38
CA GLN A 329 -11.83 8.73 -21.21
C GLN A 329 -12.94 9.42 -20.41
N PRO A 330 -13.26 10.70 -20.71
CA PRO A 330 -14.46 11.33 -20.20
C PRO A 330 -15.68 10.45 -20.49
N ILE A 331 -16.68 10.47 -19.62
CA ILE A 331 -17.99 9.94 -19.96
C ILE A 331 -18.58 10.96 -20.92
N ASP A 332 -18.74 10.59 -22.19
CA ASP A 332 -19.53 11.42 -23.10
C ASP A 332 -20.90 11.62 -22.44
N ALA A 333 -21.23 12.88 -22.15
CA ALA A 333 -22.54 13.24 -21.65
C ALA A 333 -23.54 12.84 -22.74
N ALA A 334 -24.26 11.74 -22.52
CA ALA A 334 -25.36 11.29 -23.36
C ALA A 334 -26.58 12.18 -23.14
#